data_0ed67212527c8678f8589bca42ba49c1
#
_entry.id   0ed67212527c8678f8589bca42ba49c1
#
_cell.length_a   1.000
_cell.length_b   1.000
_cell.length_c   1.000
_cell.angle_alpha   90.00
_cell.angle_beta   90.00
_cell.angle_gamma   90.00
#
_symmetry.space_group_name_H-M   'P 1'
#
loop_
_entity.id
_entity.type
_entity.pdbx_description
1 polymer ?
#
loop_
_entity_poly.entity_id
_entity_poly.type
_entity_poly.pdbx_seq_one_letter_code
_entity_poly.pdbx_strand_id
1 'polypeptide(L)'
;KKVAEIPKEEFKPKITFADNIKPIIDIESEYTFKDAEYVLKGKVGDKGGSEKLYLFLKKGEGKRKLITDNQGEFEIPGFSLENEEITLIAIDGSKNKTTKIVKVIIDIEEETEVAKVYEQLKPVKKGIKNNNRIAIIIGIESYKNSSKALFANNDAKMFKYFATNALGISPTNI
;
A
#
# COMPACT_ATOMS: atom_id res chain seq x y z
N LYS A 1 -25.66 63.55 10.24
CA LYS A 1 -25.09 62.22 10.36
C LYS A 1 -24.46 61.85 9.04
N LYS A 2 -23.12 61.82 8.95
CA LYS A 2 -22.40 61.32 7.78
C LYS A 2 -22.52 59.78 7.78
N VAL A 3 -23.12 59.23 6.73
CA VAL A 3 -23.12 57.79 6.46
C VAL A 3 -21.72 57.45 5.96
N ALA A 4 -21.01 56.55 6.65
CA ALA A 4 -19.72 56.06 6.21
C ALA A 4 -19.93 55.19 4.95
N GLU A 5 -19.25 55.56 3.86
CA GLU A 5 -19.20 54.74 2.65
C GLU A 5 -18.39 53.49 2.93
N ILE A 6 -18.99 52.32 2.77
CA ILE A 6 -18.33 51.04 2.81
C ILE A 6 -17.53 50.87 1.50
N PRO A 7 -16.21 50.68 1.55
CA PRO A 7 -15.43 50.44 0.35
C PRO A 7 -15.97 49.19 -0.35
N LYS A 8 -16.35 49.31 -1.61
CA LYS A 8 -16.66 48.18 -2.47
C LYS A 8 -15.31 47.50 -2.80
N GLU A 9 -15.03 46.39 -2.14
CA GLU A 9 -13.96 45.52 -2.60
C GLU A 9 -14.29 45.03 -4.02
N GLU A 10 -13.48 45.43 -4.98
CA GLU A 10 -13.56 44.89 -6.34
C GLU A 10 -13.19 43.38 -6.29
N PHE A 11 -14.18 42.54 -6.50
CA PHE A 11 -13.95 41.11 -6.70
C PHE A 11 -13.18 40.92 -8.00
N LYS A 12 -11.86 40.72 -7.88
CA LYS A 12 -11.01 40.29 -9.00
C LYS A 12 -11.05 38.77 -9.06
N PRO A 13 -11.70 38.17 -10.07
CA PRO A 13 -11.69 36.71 -10.21
C PRO A 13 -10.27 36.25 -10.36
N LYS A 14 -9.78 35.39 -9.43
CA LYS A 14 -8.50 34.74 -9.52
C LYS A 14 -8.62 33.69 -10.63
N ILE A 15 -8.10 34.01 -11.82
CA ILE A 15 -8.01 33.06 -12.92
C ILE A 15 -6.98 32.02 -12.48
N THR A 16 -7.45 30.90 -11.96
CA THR A 16 -6.61 29.71 -11.74
C THR A 16 -6.60 28.90 -13.03
N PHE A 17 -5.48 28.86 -13.69
CA PHE A 17 -5.27 27.91 -14.79
C PHE A 17 -5.38 26.50 -14.20
N ALA A 18 -6.16 25.64 -14.86
CA ALA A 18 -6.27 24.25 -14.44
C ALA A 18 -4.88 23.59 -14.63
N ASP A 19 -4.36 23.00 -13.55
CA ASP A 19 -3.17 22.19 -13.64
C ASP A 19 -3.48 20.90 -14.41
N ASN A 20 -2.81 20.72 -15.54
CA ASN A 20 -2.93 19.53 -16.40
C ASN A 20 -1.68 18.65 -16.34
N ILE A 21 -0.75 18.94 -15.45
CA ILE A 21 0.49 18.18 -15.30
C ILE A 21 0.20 16.99 -14.38
N LYS A 22 0.53 15.79 -14.87
CA LYS A 22 0.33 14.58 -14.08
C LYS A 22 1.44 14.42 -13.04
N PRO A 23 1.11 13.91 -11.85
CA PRO A 23 2.12 13.59 -10.85
C PRO A 23 3.09 12.51 -11.36
N ILE A 24 4.29 12.49 -10.82
CA ILE A 24 5.37 11.57 -11.18
C ILE A 24 5.55 10.59 -10.03
N ILE A 25 5.63 9.30 -10.33
CA ILE A 25 6.02 8.24 -9.39
C ILE A 25 7.40 7.76 -9.81
N ASP A 26 8.39 8.10 -9.00
CA ASP A 26 9.78 7.70 -9.19
C ASP A 26 10.09 6.49 -8.32
N ILE A 27 10.16 5.34 -8.95
CA ILE A 27 10.47 4.03 -8.38
C ILE A 27 10.85 3.11 -9.55
N GLU A 28 11.72 2.16 -9.33
CA GLU A 28 12.03 1.15 -10.34
C GLU A 28 10.79 0.33 -10.70
N SER A 29 10.76 -0.19 -11.93
CA SER A 29 9.63 -1.00 -12.41
C SER A 29 9.74 -2.48 -12.02
N GLU A 30 10.93 -2.92 -11.60
CA GLU A 30 11.19 -4.30 -11.22
C GLU A 30 12.25 -4.36 -10.12
N TYR A 31 12.02 -5.23 -9.14
CA TYR A 31 12.94 -5.53 -8.04
C TYR A 31 13.07 -7.03 -7.88
N THR A 32 14.28 -7.51 -7.59
CA THR A 32 14.54 -8.91 -7.22
C THR A 32 15.05 -8.95 -5.80
N PHE A 33 14.42 -9.75 -4.96
CA PHE A 33 14.79 -9.98 -3.57
C PHE A 33 15.15 -11.44 -3.34
N LYS A 34 16.18 -11.66 -2.53
CA LYS A 34 16.63 -13.01 -2.10
C LYS A 34 15.92 -13.48 -0.84
N ASP A 35 15.10 -12.62 -0.24
CA ASP A 35 14.32 -12.85 0.97
C ASP A 35 12.83 -12.67 0.70
N ALA A 36 12.01 -13.35 1.51
CA ALA A 36 10.55 -13.17 1.47
C ALA A 36 10.12 -11.78 1.94
N GLU A 37 10.89 -11.17 2.84
CA GLU A 37 10.65 -9.81 3.32
C GLU A 37 11.37 -8.81 2.43
N TYR A 38 10.68 -7.74 2.07
CA TYR A 38 11.26 -6.70 1.23
C TYR A 38 10.72 -5.31 1.59
N VAL A 39 11.46 -4.29 1.22
CA VAL A 39 11.03 -2.90 1.32
C VAL A 39 11.28 -2.20 -0.02
N LEU A 40 10.18 -1.73 -0.64
CA LEU A 40 10.30 -0.87 -1.82
C LEU A 40 10.38 0.58 -1.36
N LYS A 41 11.28 1.35 -1.96
CA LYS A 41 11.46 2.77 -1.69
C LYS A 41 11.25 3.56 -2.97
N GLY A 42 10.58 4.68 -2.87
CA GLY A 42 10.34 5.54 -4.01
C GLY A 42 9.96 6.95 -3.59
N LYS A 43 9.71 7.76 -4.59
CA LYS A 43 9.34 9.16 -4.43
C LYS A 43 8.15 9.48 -5.32
N VAL A 44 7.24 10.31 -4.81
CA VAL A 44 6.16 10.88 -5.59
C VAL A 44 6.25 12.38 -5.57
N GLY A 45 6.04 13.02 -6.70
CA GLY A 45 6.10 14.46 -6.84
C GLY A 45 5.12 14.98 -7.88
N ASP A 46 4.84 16.26 -7.81
CA ASP A 46 4.03 16.96 -8.79
C ASP A 46 4.71 18.25 -9.21
N LYS A 47 4.90 18.44 -10.53
CA LYS A 47 5.48 19.65 -11.12
C LYS A 47 4.43 20.71 -11.44
N GLY A 48 3.15 20.35 -11.40
CA GLY A 48 2.03 21.25 -11.65
C GLY A 48 1.72 22.20 -10.49
N GLY A 49 2.43 22.02 -9.36
CA GLY A 49 2.28 22.90 -8.20
C GLY A 49 1.04 22.61 -7.36
N SER A 50 0.44 21.45 -7.51
CA SER A 50 -0.68 21.04 -6.67
C SER A 50 -0.22 20.85 -5.22
N GLU A 51 -0.87 21.58 -4.28
CA GLU A 51 -0.59 21.44 -2.84
C GLU A 51 -1.01 20.07 -2.27
N LYS A 52 -1.85 19.33 -3.00
CA LYS A 52 -2.38 18.04 -2.55
C LYS A 52 -1.94 16.93 -3.49
N LEU A 53 -1.18 16.00 -2.94
CA LEU A 53 -0.73 14.81 -3.65
C LEU A 53 -1.09 13.57 -2.83
N TYR A 54 -1.75 12.63 -3.47
CA TYR A 54 -2.16 11.38 -2.85
C TYR A 54 -1.53 10.20 -3.57
N LEU A 55 -0.92 9.30 -2.81
CA LEU A 55 -0.37 8.06 -3.34
C LEU A 55 -1.17 6.87 -2.78
N PHE A 56 -1.55 5.98 -3.66
CA PHE A 56 -2.26 4.75 -3.32
C PHE A 56 -1.49 3.55 -3.81
N LEU A 57 -1.51 2.50 -3.01
CA LEU A 57 -1.05 1.17 -3.37
C LEU A 57 -2.26 0.28 -3.62
N LYS A 58 -2.25 -0.44 -4.73
CA LYS A 58 -3.22 -1.48 -5.06
C LYS A 58 -2.48 -2.80 -5.23
N LYS A 59 -2.95 -3.83 -4.52
CA LYS A 59 -2.47 -5.21 -4.62
C LYS A 59 -3.69 -6.11 -4.67
N GLY A 60 -3.89 -6.83 -5.78
CA GLY A 60 -5.14 -7.55 -6.04
C GLY A 60 -6.36 -6.62 -5.99
N GLU A 61 -7.35 -6.97 -5.18
CA GLU A 61 -8.55 -6.14 -4.97
C GLU A 61 -8.36 -5.06 -3.91
N GLY A 62 -7.32 -5.18 -3.09
CA GLY A 62 -7.02 -4.24 -2.01
C GLY A 62 -6.42 -2.92 -2.52
N LYS A 63 -6.93 -1.79 -2.01
CA LYS A 63 -6.38 -0.46 -2.24
C LYS A 63 -6.19 0.26 -0.92
N ARG A 64 -4.99 0.78 -0.66
CA ARG A 64 -4.69 1.59 0.53
C ARG A 64 -3.96 2.88 0.16
N LYS A 65 -4.17 3.93 0.94
CA LYS A 65 -3.41 5.17 0.83
C LYS A 65 -2.04 4.96 1.49
N LEU A 66 -0.99 5.37 0.79
CA LEU A 66 0.36 5.43 1.36
C LEU A 66 0.59 6.79 2.02
N ILE A 67 1.42 6.77 3.06
CA ILE A 67 1.91 7.98 3.71
C ILE A 67 3.25 8.32 3.07
N THR A 68 3.40 9.55 2.64
CA THR A 68 4.67 10.10 2.16
C THR A 68 5.19 11.09 3.19
N ASP A 69 6.48 11.28 3.22
CA ASP A 69 7.09 12.37 3.98
C ASP A 69 6.90 13.74 3.28
N ASN A 70 7.49 14.78 3.87
CA ASN A 70 7.41 16.14 3.32
C ASN A 70 8.17 16.33 1.99
N GLN A 71 9.03 15.38 1.62
CA GLN A 71 9.78 15.36 0.38
C GLN A 71 9.14 14.45 -0.68
N GLY A 72 8.03 13.80 -0.33
CA GLY A 72 7.31 12.87 -1.17
C GLY A 72 7.90 11.46 -1.17
N GLU A 73 8.82 11.15 -0.27
CA GLU A 73 9.41 9.82 -0.16
C GLU A 73 8.46 8.86 0.53
N PHE A 74 8.48 7.60 0.10
CA PHE A 74 7.64 6.55 0.66
C PHE A 74 8.37 5.23 0.73
N GLU A 75 7.96 4.40 1.69
CA GLU A 75 8.41 3.03 1.84
C GLU A 75 7.21 2.08 1.84
N ILE A 76 7.38 0.93 1.18
CA ILE A 76 6.38 -0.13 1.11
C ILE A 76 7.02 -1.40 1.63
N PRO A 77 6.86 -1.72 2.92
CA PRO A 77 7.25 -3.02 3.43
C PRO A 77 6.31 -4.08 2.86
N GLY A 78 6.87 -5.20 2.46
CA GLY A 78 6.16 -6.33 1.91
C GLY A 78 6.72 -7.67 2.36
N PHE A 79 5.90 -8.69 2.21
CA PHE A 79 6.28 -10.08 2.38
C PHE A 79 5.59 -10.89 1.29
N SER A 80 6.36 -11.72 0.59
CA SER A 80 5.83 -12.68 -0.37
C SER A 80 6.76 -13.87 -0.49
N LEU A 81 6.20 -15.04 -0.75
CA LEU A 81 6.93 -16.26 -1.12
C LEU A 81 6.89 -16.50 -2.63
N GLU A 82 6.18 -15.67 -3.36
CA GLU A 82 5.98 -15.77 -4.80
C GLU A 82 6.15 -14.38 -5.44
N ASN A 83 6.43 -14.37 -6.73
CA ASN A 83 6.48 -13.13 -7.50
C ASN A 83 5.14 -12.41 -7.42
N GLU A 84 5.19 -11.09 -7.32
CA GLU A 84 3.97 -10.30 -7.24
C GLU A 84 4.04 -8.99 -8.02
N GLU A 85 2.88 -8.44 -8.31
CA GLU A 85 2.73 -7.17 -8.99
C GLU A 85 1.99 -6.18 -8.10
N ILE A 86 2.58 -5.01 -7.96
CA ILE A 86 2.07 -3.91 -7.15
C ILE A 86 1.75 -2.74 -8.06
N THR A 87 0.56 -2.18 -7.97
CA THR A 87 0.17 -0.99 -8.70
C THR A 87 0.20 0.23 -7.79
N LEU A 88 0.97 1.24 -8.16
CA LEU A 88 0.99 2.54 -7.52
C LEU A 88 0.14 3.53 -8.32
N ILE A 89 -0.65 4.34 -7.62
CA ILE A 89 -1.54 5.32 -8.22
C ILE A 89 -1.34 6.65 -7.51
N ALA A 90 -0.81 7.64 -8.20
CA ALA A 90 -0.71 9.01 -7.71
C ALA A 90 -1.85 9.85 -8.27
N ILE A 91 -2.44 10.70 -7.43
CA ILE A 91 -3.51 11.63 -7.82
C ILE A 91 -3.21 12.99 -7.17
N ASP A 92 -3.16 14.05 -7.96
CA ASP A 92 -3.00 15.41 -7.47
C ASP A 92 -4.33 16.09 -7.07
N GLY A 93 -4.25 17.33 -6.61
CA GLY A 93 -5.42 18.12 -6.23
C GLY A 93 -6.32 18.50 -7.40
N SER A 94 -5.78 18.53 -8.62
CA SER A 94 -6.50 18.80 -9.88
C SER A 94 -7.10 17.54 -10.50
N LYS A 95 -6.95 16.37 -9.83
CA LYS A 95 -7.41 15.04 -10.25
C LYS A 95 -6.63 14.44 -11.41
N ASN A 96 -5.46 14.98 -11.77
CA ASN A 96 -4.58 14.29 -12.69
C ASN A 96 -4.05 13.02 -12.02
N LYS A 97 -3.90 11.96 -12.83
CA LYS A 97 -3.60 10.63 -12.33
C LYS A 97 -2.42 10.03 -13.07
N THR A 98 -1.51 9.42 -12.33
CA THR A 98 -0.44 8.55 -12.83
C THR A 98 -0.56 7.18 -12.19
N THR A 99 -0.33 6.15 -12.98
CA THR A 99 -0.31 4.76 -12.52
C THR A 99 1.03 4.15 -12.90
N LYS A 100 1.67 3.45 -11.98
CA LYS A 100 2.91 2.71 -12.20
C LYS A 100 2.78 1.31 -11.65
N ILE A 101 3.19 0.33 -12.42
CA ILE A 101 3.24 -1.07 -12.03
C ILE A 101 4.68 -1.38 -11.63
N VAL A 102 4.85 -2.04 -10.50
CA VAL A 102 6.12 -2.51 -9.97
C VAL A 102 6.05 -4.02 -9.81
N LYS A 103 6.97 -4.71 -10.43
CA LYS A 103 7.13 -6.16 -10.32
C LYS A 103 8.12 -6.47 -9.19
N VAL A 104 7.72 -7.36 -8.31
CA VAL A 104 8.56 -7.89 -7.24
C VAL A 104 8.83 -9.35 -7.55
N ILE A 105 10.07 -9.65 -7.81
CA ILE A 105 10.57 -11.01 -8.06
C ILE A 105 11.18 -11.51 -6.76
N ILE A 106 10.67 -12.62 -6.28
CA ILE A 106 11.18 -13.30 -5.08
C ILE A 106 11.99 -14.50 -5.55
N ASP A 107 13.31 -14.37 -5.43
CA ASP A 107 14.29 -15.37 -5.84
C ASP A 107 15.00 -15.94 -4.60
N ILE A 108 14.21 -16.69 -3.82
CA ILE A 108 14.73 -17.35 -2.61
C ILE A 108 15.42 -18.64 -3.05
N GLU A 109 16.73 -18.70 -2.87
CA GLU A 109 17.47 -19.94 -3.08
C GLU A 109 17.01 -20.98 -2.04
N GLU A 110 16.69 -22.19 -2.50
CA GLU A 110 16.07 -23.27 -1.70
C GLU A 110 16.85 -23.67 -0.43
N GLU A 111 18.08 -23.19 -0.26
CA GLU A 111 18.96 -23.52 0.86
C GLU A 111 19.09 -22.45 1.95
N THR A 112 18.37 -21.32 1.88
CA THR A 112 18.46 -20.32 2.95
C THR A 112 17.71 -20.80 4.19
N GLU A 113 18.26 -20.54 5.38
CA GLU A 113 17.60 -20.87 6.67
C GLU A 113 16.20 -20.26 6.76
N VAL A 114 15.97 -19.13 6.06
CA VAL A 114 14.68 -18.44 5.98
C VAL A 114 13.64 -19.31 5.25
N ALA A 115 13.97 -19.90 4.11
CA ALA A 115 13.05 -20.81 3.40
C ALA A 115 12.69 -22.02 4.28
N LYS A 116 13.65 -22.54 5.05
CA LYS A 116 13.40 -23.63 6.01
C LYS A 116 12.47 -23.23 7.14
N VAL A 117 12.57 -21.99 7.65
CA VAL A 117 11.67 -21.47 8.69
C VAL A 117 10.23 -21.37 8.15
N TYR A 118 10.06 -20.87 6.92
CA TYR A 118 8.72 -20.78 6.31
C TYR A 118 8.16 -22.15 5.91
N GLU A 119 8.99 -23.11 5.53
CA GLU A 119 8.55 -24.50 5.35
C GLU A 119 8.00 -25.10 6.63
N GLN A 120 8.59 -24.78 7.78
CA GLN A 120 8.10 -25.22 9.10
C GLN A 120 6.73 -24.63 9.45
N LEU A 121 6.37 -23.49 8.88
CA LEU A 121 5.05 -22.88 9.04
C LEU A 121 3.97 -23.49 8.12
N LYS A 122 4.37 -24.28 7.13
CA LYS A 122 3.40 -25.06 6.34
C LYS A 122 2.77 -26.13 7.23
N PRO A 123 1.44 -26.23 7.28
CA PRO A 123 0.81 -27.23 8.12
C PRO A 123 1.17 -28.64 7.63
N VAL A 124 1.75 -29.44 8.50
CA VAL A 124 2.13 -30.83 8.23
C VAL A 124 0.89 -31.71 7.91
N LYS A 125 -0.26 -31.34 8.42
CA LYS A 125 -1.53 -32.00 8.15
C LYS A 125 -2.55 -30.99 7.66
N LYS A 126 -3.23 -31.30 6.56
CA LYS A 126 -4.37 -30.51 6.10
C LYS A 126 -5.54 -30.73 7.05
N GLY A 127 -6.12 -29.63 7.53
CA GLY A 127 -7.33 -29.68 8.34
C GLY A 127 -8.52 -30.20 7.55
N ILE A 128 -9.41 -30.90 8.24
CA ILE A 128 -10.71 -31.30 7.65
C ILE A 128 -11.54 -30.04 7.42
N LYS A 129 -11.98 -29.84 6.19
CA LYS A 129 -12.80 -28.68 5.82
C LYS A 129 -14.04 -28.60 6.68
N ASN A 130 -14.25 -27.47 7.33
CA ASN A 130 -15.40 -27.20 8.16
C ASN A 130 -16.02 -25.85 7.79
N ASN A 131 -17.15 -25.91 7.11
CA ASN A 131 -17.86 -24.72 6.64
C ASN A 131 -18.60 -23.96 7.76
N ASN A 132 -18.70 -24.53 8.96
CA ASN A 132 -19.34 -23.90 10.11
C ASN A 132 -18.35 -23.09 10.97
N ARG A 133 -17.06 -23.09 10.60
CA ARG A 133 -16.06 -22.24 11.25
C ARG A 133 -15.92 -20.93 10.53
N ILE A 134 -15.80 -19.86 11.30
CA ILE A 134 -15.54 -18.50 10.82
C ILE A 134 -14.27 -18.01 11.50
N ALA A 135 -13.44 -17.27 10.78
CA ALA A 135 -12.31 -16.56 11.36
C ALA A 135 -12.34 -15.10 10.94
N ILE A 136 -12.00 -14.22 11.87
CA ILE A 136 -11.73 -12.80 11.59
C ILE A 136 -10.25 -12.58 11.86
N ILE A 137 -9.53 -12.15 10.85
CA ILE A 137 -8.08 -11.92 10.91
C ILE A 137 -7.82 -10.45 10.62
N ILE A 138 -7.20 -9.76 11.58
CA ILE A 138 -6.95 -8.32 11.50
C ILE A 138 -5.44 -8.07 11.61
N GLY A 139 -4.85 -7.49 10.57
CA GLY A 139 -3.48 -6.99 10.57
C GLY A 139 -3.50 -5.46 10.49
N ILE A 140 -2.97 -4.78 11.50
CA ILE A 140 -2.89 -3.32 11.54
C ILE A 140 -1.42 -2.91 11.62
N GLU A 141 -0.92 -2.23 10.60
CA GLU A 141 0.47 -1.75 10.54
C GLU A 141 0.64 -0.32 11.05
N SER A 142 -0.41 0.49 10.97
CA SER A 142 -0.34 1.91 11.32
C SER A 142 -1.32 2.25 12.42
N TYR A 143 -0.81 2.74 13.53
CA TYR A 143 -1.58 3.18 14.68
C TYR A 143 -1.49 4.70 14.83
N LYS A 144 -2.58 5.33 15.28
CA LYS A 144 -2.64 6.80 15.44
C LYS A 144 -1.69 7.30 16.53
N ASN A 145 -1.54 6.56 17.62
CA ASN A 145 -0.83 6.97 18.83
C ASN A 145 0.23 5.94 19.29
N SER A 146 0.73 5.10 18.39
CA SER A 146 1.73 4.08 18.70
C SER A 146 2.69 3.85 17.54
N SER A 147 3.77 3.14 17.78
CA SER A 147 4.72 2.73 16.75
C SER A 147 4.03 1.87 15.68
N LYS A 148 4.56 1.93 14.45
CA LYS A 148 4.09 1.06 13.37
C LYS A 148 4.40 -0.40 13.72
N ALA A 149 3.43 -1.29 13.51
CA ALA A 149 3.66 -2.72 13.52
C ALA A 149 3.97 -3.17 12.09
N LEU A 150 5.23 -3.04 11.69
CA LEU A 150 5.69 -3.50 10.38
C LEU A 150 5.35 -4.99 10.24
N PHE A 151 4.90 -5.39 9.05
CA PHE A 151 4.55 -6.78 8.70
C PHE A 151 3.24 -7.34 9.30
N ALA A 152 2.50 -6.61 10.13
CA ALA A 152 1.25 -7.11 10.71
C ALA A 152 0.22 -7.57 9.64
N ASN A 153 0.20 -6.92 8.46
CA ASN A 153 -0.63 -7.36 7.34
C ASN A 153 -0.14 -8.69 6.74
N ASN A 154 1.17 -8.93 6.75
CA ASN A 154 1.76 -10.17 6.26
C ASN A 154 1.51 -11.31 7.22
N ASP A 155 1.66 -11.06 8.53
CA ASP A 155 1.29 -12.02 9.57
C ASP A 155 -0.17 -12.45 9.44
N ALA A 156 -1.07 -11.48 9.21
CA ALA A 156 -2.47 -11.76 8.99
C ALA A 156 -2.72 -12.64 7.74
N LYS A 157 -1.98 -12.42 6.65
CA LYS A 157 -2.04 -13.25 5.44
C LYS A 157 -1.52 -14.66 5.71
N MET A 158 -0.38 -14.78 6.40
CA MET A 158 0.19 -16.09 6.77
C MET A 158 -0.77 -16.85 7.69
N PHE A 159 -1.38 -16.15 8.65
CA PHE A 159 -2.38 -16.79 9.50
C PHE A 159 -3.63 -17.21 8.71
N LYS A 160 -4.08 -16.43 7.72
CA LYS A 160 -5.16 -16.82 6.80
C LYS A 160 -4.81 -18.11 6.05
N TYR A 161 -3.58 -18.20 5.55
CA TYR A 161 -3.11 -19.43 4.89
C TYR A 161 -3.14 -20.63 5.85
N PHE A 162 -2.65 -20.46 7.07
CA PHE A 162 -2.68 -21.49 8.11
C PHE A 162 -4.14 -21.88 8.48
N ALA A 163 -5.00 -20.88 8.69
CA ALA A 163 -6.40 -21.11 9.03
C ALA A 163 -7.13 -21.92 7.94
N THR A 164 -6.84 -21.63 6.68
CA THR A 164 -7.40 -22.37 5.56
C THR A 164 -6.88 -23.80 5.50
N ASN A 165 -5.56 -23.99 5.59
CA ASN A 165 -4.94 -25.28 5.30
C ASN A 165 -4.83 -26.19 6.52
N ALA A 166 -4.56 -25.65 7.71
CA ALA A 166 -4.40 -26.42 8.94
C ALA A 166 -5.69 -26.55 9.73
N LEU A 167 -6.47 -25.46 9.82
CA LEU A 167 -7.71 -25.45 10.59
C LEU A 167 -8.94 -25.83 9.75
N GLY A 168 -8.80 -25.92 8.43
CA GLY A 168 -9.85 -26.31 7.51
C GLY A 168 -10.98 -25.28 7.38
N ILE A 169 -10.72 -24.01 7.68
CA ILE A 169 -11.71 -22.94 7.55
C ILE A 169 -11.82 -22.57 6.06
N SER A 170 -13.06 -22.50 5.57
CA SER A 170 -13.28 -22.08 4.18
C SER A 170 -12.71 -20.68 3.93
N PRO A 171 -11.98 -20.43 2.82
CA PRO A 171 -11.52 -19.09 2.46
C PRO A 171 -12.61 -18.02 2.40
N THR A 172 -13.85 -18.44 2.13
CA THR A 172 -15.05 -17.58 2.11
C THR A 172 -15.55 -17.21 3.49
N ASN A 173 -15.06 -17.89 4.53
CA ASN A 173 -15.42 -17.67 5.93
C ASN A 173 -14.30 -16.98 6.73
N ILE A 174 -13.31 -16.36 6.04
CA ILE A 174 -12.18 -15.65 6.64
C ILE A 174 -12.17 -14.21 6.16
#